data_071175027fe96ae21e1cef1e2badbca6
#
_entry.id   071175027fe96ae21e1cef1e2badbca6
#
_cell.length_a   1.000
_cell.length_b   1.000
_cell.length_c   1.000
_cell.angle_alpha   90.00
_cell.angle_beta   90.00
_cell.angle_gamma   90.00
#
_symmetry.space_group_name_H-M   'P 1'
#
loop_
_entity.id
_entity.type
_entity.pdbx_description
1 polymer ?
#
loop_
_entity_poly.entity_id
_entity_poly.type
_entity_poly.pdbx_seq_one_letter_code
_entity_poly.pdbx_strand_id
1 'polypeptide(L)'
;DTHSDATRLEYADIVLDIDAHKVTRAGTPIHLSPTCFKLLRMLMERPGRVHSRERLLSRVWGGEVYVEQRTVDVHIRRLRKEINAQGSRDLIRTVRGVGYALDDHIGQ
;
A
#
# COMPACT_ATOMS: atom_id res chain seq x y z
N ASP A 1 16.18 -8.31 -17.08
CA ASP A 1 15.02 -8.62 -17.89
C ASP A 1 13.94 -7.57 -17.71
N THR A 2 13.57 -6.93 -18.80
CA THR A 2 12.64 -5.81 -18.74
C THR A 2 11.24 -6.20 -18.34
N HIS A 3 10.85 -7.44 -18.55
CA HIS A 3 9.51 -7.90 -18.18
C HIS A 3 9.30 -7.88 -16.68
N SER A 4 10.32 -8.21 -15.92
CA SER A 4 10.22 -8.20 -14.47
C SER A 4 9.90 -6.81 -13.95
N ASP A 5 10.51 -5.81 -14.57
CA ASP A 5 10.31 -4.43 -14.10
C ASP A 5 8.88 -3.95 -14.31
N ALA A 6 8.23 -4.42 -15.37
CA ALA A 6 6.87 -3.98 -15.69
C ALA A 6 5.85 -4.53 -14.70
N THR A 7 6.15 -5.65 -14.04
CA THR A 7 5.19 -6.31 -13.15
C THR A 7 5.64 -6.33 -11.70
N ARG A 8 6.69 -5.59 -11.39
CA ARG A 8 7.25 -5.57 -10.05
C ARG A 8 7.42 -4.14 -9.57
N LEU A 9 6.97 -3.89 -8.35
CA LEU A 9 7.15 -2.60 -7.71
C LEU A 9 8.03 -2.81 -6.48
N GLU A 10 8.94 -1.87 -6.25
CA GLU A 10 9.83 -1.93 -5.09
C GLU A 10 9.91 -0.57 -4.44
N TYR A 11 9.86 -0.57 -3.13
CA TYR A 11 10.06 0.63 -2.35
C TYR A 11 10.69 0.25 -1.01
N ALA A 12 11.84 0.82 -0.72
CA ALA A 12 12.61 0.46 0.47
C ALA A 12 12.82 -1.06 0.45
N ASP A 13 12.40 -1.77 1.48
CA ASP A 13 12.55 -3.21 1.53
C ASP A 13 11.27 -3.97 1.17
N ILE A 14 10.30 -3.28 0.57
CA ILE A 14 9.06 -3.91 0.12
C ILE A 14 9.17 -4.23 -1.36
N VAL A 15 8.85 -5.47 -1.72
CA VAL A 15 8.77 -5.89 -3.12
C VAL A 15 7.38 -6.43 -3.37
N LEU A 16 6.72 -5.90 -4.38
CA LEU A 16 5.38 -6.33 -4.75
C LEU A 16 5.43 -6.84 -6.18
N ASP A 17 5.08 -8.11 -6.36
CA ASP A 17 5.07 -8.75 -7.67
C ASP A 17 3.61 -8.83 -8.14
N ILE A 18 3.28 -8.02 -9.14
CA ILE A 18 1.91 -7.92 -9.62
C ILE A 18 1.46 -9.21 -10.27
N ASP A 19 2.30 -9.79 -11.12
CA ASP A 19 1.97 -11.03 -11.81
C ASP A 19 1.75 -12.19 -10.85
N ALA A 20 2.65 -12.34 -9.90
CA ALA A 20 2.57 -13.44 -8.94
C ALA A 20 1.61 -13.15 -7.80
N HIS A 21 1.18 -11.88 -7.68
CA HIS A 21 0.30 -11.44 -6.60
C HIS A 21 0.93 -11.72 -5.24
N LYS A 22 2.20 -11.37 -5.11
CA LYS A 22 2.98 -11.64 -3.90
C LYS A 22 3.66 -10.39 -3.40
N VAL A 23 3.83 -10.31 -2.09
CA VAL A 23 4.51 -9.20 -1.45
C VAL A 23 5.51 -9.76 -0.47
N THR A 24 6.71 -9.16 -0.44
CA THR A 24 7.70 -9.49 0.60
C THR A 24 8.17 -8.20 1.24
N ARG A 25 8.64 -8.32 2.47
CA ARG A 25 9.30 -7.21 3.14
C ARG A 25 10.60 -7.73 3.72
N ALA A 26 11.71 -7.12 3.29
CA ALA A 26 13.04 -7.58 3.69
C ALA A 26 13.20 -9.08 3.43
N GLY A 27 12.65 -9.55 2.31
CA GLY A 27 12.74 -10.95 1.93
C GLY A 27 11.72 -11.88 2.58
N THR A 28 10.96 -11.39 3.55
CA THR A 28 9.96 -12.19 4.24
C THR A 28 8.60 -12.05 3.58
N PRO A 29 7.95 -13.16 3.21
CA PRO A 29 6.63 -13.07 2.58
C PRO A 29 5.60 -12.42 3.50
N ILE A 30 4.80 -11.55 2.92
CA ILE A 30 3.72 -10.87 3.64
C ILE A 30 2.41 -11.34 3.04
N HIS A 31 1.49 -11.76 3.91
CA HIS A 31 0.20 -12.24 3.45
C HIS A 31 -0.83 -11.10 3.52
N LEU A 32 -1.31 -10.67 2.36
CA LEU A 32 -2.27 -9.58 2.28
C LEU A 32 -3.58 -10.06 1.66
N SER A 33 -4.68 -9.50 2.15
CA SER A 33 -5.96 -9.68 1.48
C SER A 33 -5.91 -9.02 0.11
N PRO A 34 -6.81 -9.39 -0.82
CA PRO A 34 -6.82 -8.75 -2.14
C PRO A 34 -6.98 -7.24 -2.05
N THR A 35 -7.79 -6.76 -1.13
CA THR A 35 -8.00 -5.33 -0.98
C THR A 35 -6.75 -4.63 -0.48
N CYS A 36 -6.08 -5.21 0.52
CA CYS A 36 -4.83 -4.64 1.02
C CYS A 36 -3.74 -4.67 -0.04
N PHE A 37 -3.72 -5.71 -0.86
CA PHE A 37 -2.77 -5.79 -1.96
C PHE A 37 -2.97 -4.63 -2.93
N LYS A 38 -4.23 -4.36 -3.29
CA LYS A 38 -4.54 -3.26 -4.21
C LYS A 38 -4.16 -1.90 -3.61
N LEU A 39 -4.41 -1.72 -2.32
CA LEU A 39 -4.03 -0.49 -1.64
C LEU A 39 -2.52 -0.29 -1.67
N LEU A 40 -1.77 -1.32 -1.31
CA LEU A 40 -0.33 -1.22 -1.30
C LEU A 40 0.22 -0.95 -2.69
N ARG A 41 -0.32 -1.65 -3.68
CA ARG A 41 0.10 -1.45 -5.07
C ARG A 41 -0.10 0.00 -5.48
N MET A 42 -1.25 0.57 -5.16
CA MET A 42 -1.54 1.94 -5.54
C MET A 42 -0.56 2.92 -4.88
N LEU A 43 -0.27 2.70 -3.60
CA LEU A 43 0.68 3.55 -2.90
C LEU A 43 2.09 3.39 -3.47
N MET A 44 2.46 2.18 -3.85
CA MET A 44 3.80 1.91 -4.37
C MET A 44 4.01 2.41 -5.80
N GLU A 45 2.93 2.59 -6.55
CA GLU A 45 3.05 3.11 -7.91
C GLU A 45 3.53 4.54 -7.92
N ARG A 46 3.24 5.29 -6.87
CA ARG A 46 3.67 6.68 -6.76
C ARG A 46 4.12 6.98 -5.33
N PRO A 47 5.29 6.49 -4.95
CA PRO A 47 5.79 6.76 -3.60
C PRO A 47 5.90 8.26 -3.36
N GLY A 48 5.54 8.67 -2.16
CA GLY A 48 5.59 10.06 -1.77
C GLY A 48 4.35 10.85 -2.11
N ARG A 49 3.53 10.34 -3.03
CA ARG A 49 2.30 11.02 -3.37
C ARG A 49 1.23 10.72 -2.33
N VAL A 50 0.52 11.76 -1.90
CA VAL A 50 -0.58 11.58 -0.96
C VAL A 50 -1.86 11.32 -1.74
N HIS A 51 -2.49 10.20 -1.45
CA HIS A 51 -3.76 9.83 -2.06
C HIS A 51 -4.88 10.11 -1.07
N SER A 52 -5.91 10.82 -1.53
CA SER A 52 -7.07 11.08 -0.68
C SER A 52 -7.82 9.78 -0.43
N ARG A 53 -8.60 9.75 0.66
CA ARG A 53 -9.44 8.59 0.94
C ARG A 53 -10.41 8.34 -0.21
N GLU A 54 -10.95 9.41 -0.77
CA GLU A 54 -11.88 9.31 -1.88
C GLU A 54 -11.23 8.66 -3.10
N ARG A 55 -10.01 9.07 -3.40
CA ARG A 55 -9.27 8.52 -4.53
C ARG A 55 -8.96 7.04 -4.31
N LEU A 56 -8.52 6.69 -3.11
CA LEU A 56 -8.24 5.29 -2.78
C LEU A 56 -9.50 4.45 -2.87
N LEU A 57 -10.59 4.99 -2.35
CA LEU A 57 -11.87 4.30 -2.38
C LEU A 57 -12.29 4.01 -3.82
N SER A 58 -12.23 5.04 -4.66
CA SER A 58 -12.65 4.93 -6.05
C SER A 58 -11.80 3.92 -6.83
N ARG A 59 -10.49 3.98 -6.63
CA ARG A 59 -9.57 3.13 -7.38
C ARG A 59 -9.56 1.69 -6.91
N VAL A 60 -9.66 1.48 -5.61
CA VAL A 60 -9.55 0.13 -5.05
C VAL A 60 -10.90 -0.58 -5.05
N TRP A 61 -11.95 0.13 -4.68
CA TRP A 61 -13.30 -0.45 -4.61
C TRP A 61 -14.11 -0.24 -5.87
N GLY A 62 -13.57 0.50 -6.83
CA GLY A 62 -14.14 0.55 -8.15
C GLY A 62 -15.48 1.23 -8.29
N GLY A 63 -15.77 2.18 -7.45
CA GLY A 63 -17.00 2.93 -7.57
C GLY A 63 -18.20 2.28 -6.89
N GLU A 64 -17.97 1.33 -6.02
CA GLU A 64 -19.04 0.77 -5.20
C GLU A 64 -19.68 1.88 -4.38
N VAL A 65 -20.94 2.09 -4.58
CA VAL A 65 -21.63 3.29 -4.09
C VAL A 65 -21.74 3.34 -2.58
N TYR A 66 -21.83 2.19 -1.94
CA TYR A 66 -22.15 2.15 -0.51
C TYR A 66 -20.95 2.00 0.40
N VAL A 67 -19.75 2.08 -0.13
CA VAL A 67 -18.55 1.95 0.67
C VAL A 67 -18.16 3.32 1.20
N GLU A 68 -18.00 3.42 2.51
CA GLU A 68 -17.67 4.68 3.16
C GLU A 68 -16.16 4.90 3.19
N GLN A 69 -15.76 6.17 3.26
CA GLN A 69 -14.34 6.51 3.27
C GLN A 69 -13.60 5.91 4.46
N ARG A 70 -14.26 5.76 5.59
CA ARG A 70 -13.61 5.17 6.76
C ARG A 70 -13.24 3.71 6.53
N THR A 71 -13.82 3.06 5.52
CA THR A 71 -13.43 1.72 5.15
C THR A 71 -11.96 1.70 4.71
N VAL A 72 -11.53 2.77 4.05
CA VAL A 72 -10.13 2.92 3.67
C VAL A 72 -9.25 2.89 4.92
N ASP A 73 -9.64 3.64 5.95
CA ASP A 73 -8.85 3.70 7.19
C ASP A 73 -8.69 2.33 7.84
N VAL A 74 -9.75 1.54 7.83
CA VAL A 74 -9.71 0.20 8.40
C VAL A 74 -8.72 -0.67 7.65
N HIS A 75 -8.76 -0.61 6.32
CA HIS A 75 -7.88 -1.44 5.51
C HIS A 75 -6.44 -0.95 5.56
N ILE A 76 -6.23 0.35 5.68
CA ILE A 76 -4.87 0.88 5.86
C ILE A 76 -4.29 0.38 7.18
N ARG A 77 -5.11 0.34 8.22
CA ARG A 77 -4.66 -0.17 9.52
C ARG A 77 -4.24 -1.63 9.41
N ARG A 78 -5.02 -2.44 8.72
CA ARG A 78 -4.68 -3.84 8.50
C ARG A 78 -3.40 -3.97 7.68
N LEU A 79 -3.29 -3.16 6.64
CA LEU A 79 -2.11 -3.17 5.79
C LEU A 79 -0.85 -2.86 6.61
N ARG A 80 -0.92 -1.80 7.43
CA ARG A 80 0.21 -1.45 8.29
C ARG A 80 0.60 -2.59 9.21
N LYS A 81 -0.39 -3.24 9.79
CA LYS A 81 -0.13 -4.33 10.70
C LYS A 81 0.61 -5.47 10.01
N GLU A 82 0.18 -5.79 8.79
CA GLU A 82 0.78 -6.90 8.06
C GLU A 82 2.19 -6.59 7.58
N ILE A 83 2.40 -5.42 6.99
CA ILE A 83 3.72 -5.11 6.46
C ILE A 83 4.72 -4.73 7.54
N ASN A 84 4.26 -4.42 8.74
CA ASN A 84 5.14 -4.08 9.85
C ASN A 84 5.20 -5.20 10.89
N ALA A 85 4.70 -6.39 10.55
CA ALA A 85 4.58 -7.49 11.49
C ALA A 85 5.92 -7.94 12.07
N GLN A 86 7.01 -7.69 11.35
CA GLN A 86 8.34 -8.08 11.77
C GLN A 86 9.04 -6.98 12.59
N GLY A 87 8.27 -5.98 13.02
CA GLY A 87 8.86 -4.85 13.73
C GLY A 87 9.54 -3.86 12.83
N SER A 88 9.24 -3.92 11.54
CA SER A 88 9.82 -3.02 10.56
C SER A 88 9.27 -1.61 10.71
N ARG A 89 10.04 -0.64 10.19
CA ARG A 89 9.62 0.75 10.21
C ARG A 89 8.35 0.95 9.40
N ASP A 90 7.46 1.79 9.90
CA ASP A 90 6.21 2.11 9.22
C ASP A 90 6.48 3.04 8.05
N LEU A 91 6.20 2.56 6.84
CA LEU A 91 6.42 3.33 5.63
C LEU A 91 5.14 3.98 5.11
N ILE A 92 4.02 3.74 5.75
CA ILE A 92 2.76 4.38 5.36
C ILE A 92 2.57 5.61 6.22
N ARG A 93 2.52 6.76 5.57
CA ARG A 93 2.36 8.04 6.26
C ARG A 93 0.90 8.47 6.18
N THR A 94 0.35 8.86 7.32
CA THR A 94 -0.99 9.43 7.39
C THR A 94 -0.88 10.94 7.28
N VAL A 95 -1.55 11.52 6.31
CA VAL A 95 -1.62 12.97 6.19
C VAL A 95 -3.01 13.37 6.68
N ARG A 96 -3.08 13.91 7.87
CA ARG A 96 -4.34 14.20 8.54
C ARG A 96 -5.24 15.08 7.70
N GLY A 97 -6.48 14.63 7.54
CA GLY A 97 -7.46 15.39 6.78
C GLY A 97 -7.27 15.29 5.28
N VAL A 98 -6.23 14.60 4.81
CA VAL A 98 -5.96 14.48 3.37
C VAL A 98 -6.01 13.04 2.92
N GLY A 99 -5.15 12.18 3.47
CA GLY A 99 -5.10 10.79 3.04
C GLY A 99 -3.83 10.08 3.45
N TYR A 100 -3.32 9.24 2.57
CA TYR A 100 -2.19 8.36 2.87
C TYR A 100 -1.16 8.36 1.75
N ALA A 101 0.08 8.10 2.12
CA ALA A 101 1.18 8.00 1.19
C ALA A 101 2.14 6.90 1.63
N LEU A 102 2.87 6.33 0.68
CA LEU A 102 3.97 5.44 1.00
C LEU A 102 5.23 6.28 0.91
N ASP A 103 5.93 6.40 2.02
CA ASP A 103 6.94 7.43 2.13
C ASP A 103 7.93 7.01 3.20
N ASP A 104 9.20 7.05 2.86
CA ASP A 104 10.25 6.81 3.84
C ASP A 104 10.59 8.13 4.49
N HIS A 105 9.94 8.40 5.59
CA HIS A 105 10.09 9.69 6.26
C HIS A 105 11.07 9.63 7.43
N ILE A 106 12.13 8.87 7.24
CA ILE A 106 13.22 8.84 8.20
C ILE A 106 13.81 10.24 8.30
N GLY A 107 14.07 10.65 9.52
CA GLY A 107 14.67 11.94 9.75
C GLY A 107 13.68 13.07 9.89
N GLN A 108 12.42 12.73 9.84
CA GLN A 108 11.36 13.72 10.02
C GLN A 108 11.12 14.02 11.47
#